data_178c2c492be358f3e3d1ad9e9f0baaad
#
_entry.id   178c2c492be358f3e3d1ad9e9f0baaad
#
_cell.length_a   1.000
_cell.length_b   1.000
_cell.length_c   1.000
_cell.angle_alpha   90.00
_cell.angle_beta   90.00
_cell.angle_gamma   90.00
#
_symmetry.space_group_name_H-M   'P 1'
#
loop_
_entity.id
_entity.type
_entity.pdbx_description
1 polymer ?
#
loop_
_entity_poly.entity_id
_entity_poly.type
_entity_poly.pdbx_seq_one_letter_code
_entity_poly.pdbx_strand_id
1 'polypeptide(L)'
;MKAVVCTKYGPPEVLQLKEIEKPTPGDNEICIKVFATSVTASDCIIRGFKVPIKFWIPMGLAIGFKKPRKSILGMVFAGEVESVGNDIKSFKKGDQVFGFDRFGFGTYAEYKCIPKEGLLVKKAAKVSYEEAAAIP
;
A
#
# COMPACT_ATOMS: atom_id res chain seq x y z
N MET A 1 -2.43 -13.39 6.62
CA MET A 1 -2.01 -12.09 7.18
C MET A 1 -3.21 -11.23 7.56
N LYS A 2 -3.03 -10.31 8.47
CA LYS A 2 -4.06 -9.33 8.81
C LYS A 2 -4.00 -8.14 7.86
N ALA A 3 -5.17 -7.68 7.43
CA ALA A 3 -5.30 -6.51 6.57
C ALA A 3 -6.57 -5.75 6.90
N VAL A 4 -6.54 -4.43 6.69
CA VAL A 4 -7.72 -3.58 6.78
C VAL A 4 -8.34 -3.48 5.38
N VAL A 5 -9.55 -4.02 5.25
CA VAL A 5 -10.24 -4.16 3.97
C VAL A 5 -11.35 -3.14 3.85
N CYS A 6 -11.40 -2.43 2.72
CA CYS A 6 -12.45 -1.49 2.35
C CYS A 6 -13.35 -2.15 1.31
N THR A 7 -14.52 -2.62 1.74
CA THR A 7 -15.44 -3.39 0.87
C THR A 7 -16.41 -2.51 0.08
N LYS A 8 -16.57 -1.27 0.48
CA LYS A 8 -17.43 -0.28 -0.19
C LYS A 8 -16.95 1.13 0.17
N TYR A 9 -17.37 2.11 -0.61
CA TYR A 9 -17.12 3.51 -0.27
C TYR A 9 -17.99 3.95 0.91
N GLY A 10 -17.47 4.84 1.73
CA GLY A 10 -18.24 5.37 2.85
C GLY A 10 -17.36 5.92 3.98
N PRO A 11 -17.96 6.08 5.17
CA PRO A 11 -17.26 6.57 6.37
C PRO A 11 -16.26 5.53 6.90
N PRO A 12 -15.43 5.86 7.92
CA PRO A 12 -14.44 4.92 8.47
C PRO A 12 -14.98 3.55 8.86
N GLU A 13 -16.25 3.46 9.20
CA GLU A 13 -16.92 2.21 9.61
C GLU A 13 -16.97 1.16 8.51
N VAL A 14 -16.74 1.52 7.24
CA VAL A 14 -16.67 0.56 6.13
C VAL A 14 -15.37 -0.25 6.14
N LEU A 15 -14.36 0.20 6.89
CA LEU A 15 -13.10 -0.52 7.04
C LEU A 15 -13.26 -1.69 8.00
N GLN A 16 -12.76 -2.86 7.60
CA GLN A 16 -12.85 -4.08 8.40
C GLN A 16 -11.49 -4.76 8.48
N LEU A 17 -11.10 -5.18 9.68
CA LEU A 17 -9.90 -5.98 9.88
C LEU A 17 -10.25 -7.43 9.51
N LYS A 18 -9.52 -8.00 8.55
CA LYS A 18 -9.74 -9.38 8.08
C LYS A 18 -8.42 -10.14 7.99
N GLU A 19 -8.53 -11.45 8.13
CA GLU A 19 -7.43 -12.37 7.83
C GLU A 19 -7.50 -12.74 6.36
N ILE A 20 -6.42 -12.50 5.61
CA ILE A 20 -6.32 -12.81 4.18
C ILE A 20 -5.01 -13.55 3.88
N GLU A 21 -4.90 -14.13 2.70
CA GLU A 21 -3.72 -14.83 2.29
C GLU A 21 -2.54 -13.86 2.09
N LYS A 22 -1.34 -14.27 2.57
CA LYS A 22 -0.11 -13.53 2.37
C LYS A 22 0.26 -13.54 0.88
N PRO A 23 0.55 -12.39 0.27
CA PRO A 23 0.93 -12.35 -1.14
C PRO A 23 2.30 -12.98 -1.38
N THR A 24 2.47 -13.57 -2.56
CA THR A 24 3.75 -14.10 -3.03
C THR A 24 4.27 -13.18 -4.13
N PRO A 25 5.54 -12.72 -4.08
CA PRO A 25 6.06 -11.83 -5.11
C PRO A 25 6.27 -12.57 -6.42
N GLY A 26 5.92 -11.91 -7.53
CA GLY A 26 6.32 -12.34 -8.86
C GLY A 26 7.82 -12.09 -9.09
N ASP A 27 8.33 -12.50 -10.27
CA ASP A 27 9.77 -12.39 -10.58
C ASP A 27 10.30 -10.95 -10.51
N ASN A 28 9.46 -9.98 -10.83
CA ASN A 28 9.79 -8.54 -10.82
C ASN A 28 9.29 -7.80 -9.58
N GLU A 29 8.90 -8.52 -8.54
CA GLU A 29 8.29 -7.93 -7.36
C GLU A 29 9.12 -8.15 -6.11
N ILE A 30 8.94 -7.24 -5.16
CA ILE A 30 9.55 -7.27 -3.84
C ILE A 30 8.42 -7.38 -2.82
N CYS A 31 8.45 -8.39 -1.98
CA CYS A 31 7.50 -8.55 -0.88
C CYS A 31 8.07 -7.85 0.37
N ILE A 32 7.29 -6.96 0.94
CA ILE A 32 7.68 -6.15 2.09
C ILE A 32 6.79 -6.51 3.27
N LYS A 33 7.43 -6.75 4.41
CA LYS A 33 6.74 -6.81 5.70
C LYS A 33 6.57 -5.38 6.20
N VAL A 34 5.34 -4.92 6.23
CA VAL A 34 5.00 -3.54 6.59
C VAL A 34 5.00 -3.38 8.10
N PHE A 35 5.84 -2.49 8.62
CA PHE A 35 5.88 -2.16 10.05
C PHE A 35 5.14 -0.86 10.37
N ALA A 36 5.08 0.07 9.42
CA ALA A 36 4.37 1.32 9.59
C ALA A 36 3.77 1.79 8.26
N THR A 37 2.65 2.44 8.34
CA THR A 37 1.96 3.07 7.21
C THR A 37 1.35 4.38 7.68
N SER A 38 1.07 5.29 6.75
CA SER A 38 0.43 6.56 7.05
C SER A 38 -0.97 6.60 6.46
N VAL A 39 -1.90 7.18 7.19
CA VAL A 39 -3.22 7.51 6.67
C VAL A 39 -3.16 8.94 6.14
N THR A 40 -3.29 9.09 4.83
CA THR A 40 -3.21 10.40 4.17
C THR A 40 -4.59 10.95 3.83
N ALA A 41 -4.65 12.24 3.50
CA ALA A 41 -5.89 12.85 3.00
C ALA A 41 -6.40 12.12 1.74
N SER A 42 -5.49 11.68 0.88
CA SER A 42 -5.84 10.91 -0.33
C SER A 42 -6.55 9.60 0.01
N ASP A 43 -6.10 8.90 1.06
CA ASP A 43 -6.75 7.66 1.51
C ASP A 43 -8.19 7.92 1.95
N CYS A 44 -8.43 9.00 2.66
CA CYS A 44 -9.77 9.39 3.09
C CYS A 44 -10.68 9.77 1.92
N ILE A 45 -10.14 10.47 0.93
CA ILE A 45 -10.86 10.84 -0.29
C ILE A 45 -11.26 9.58 -1.07
N ILE A 46 -10.34 8.65 -1.24
CA ILE A 46 -10.57 7.39 -1.96
C ILE A 46 -11.59 6.53 -1.22
N ARG A 47 -11.44 6.36 0.09
CA ARG A 47 -12.38 5.60 0.91
C ARG A 47 -13.80 6.13 0.80
N GLY A 48 -13.97 7.44 0.88
CA GLY A 48 -15.29 8.10 0.82
C GLY A 48 -15.78 8.40 -0.59
N PHE A 49 -14.93 8.25 -1.61
CA PHE A 49 -15.19 8.70 -2.98
C PHE A 49 -15.59 10.19 -3.02
N LYS A 50 -14.98 11.00 -2.19
CA LYS A 50 -15.31 12.43 -2.03
C LYS A 50 -14.56 13.26 -3.04
N VAL A 51 -15.01 13.22 -4.30
CA VAL A 51 -14.43 14.00 -5.39
C VAL A 51 -15.48 14.90 -6.02
N PRO A 52 -15.12 16.06 -6.60
CA PRO A 52 -16.06 16.89 -7.35
C PRO A 52 -16.71 16.08 -8.47
N ILE A 53 -17.99 16.37 -8.76
CA ILE A 53 -18.79 15.59 -9.72
C ILE A 53 -18.12 15.47 -11.10
N LYS A 54 -17.37 16.48 -11.52
CA LYS A 54 -16.63 16.47 -12.79
C LYS A 54 -15.53 15.41 -12.86
N PHE A 55 -15.07 14.91 -11.70
CA PHE A 55 -14.05 13.86 -11.60
C PHE A 55 -14.63 12.48 -11.34
N TRP A 56 -15.95 12.34 -11.23
CA TRP A 56 -16.57 11.04 -10.92
C TRP A 56 -16.25 9.97 -11.95
N ILE A 57 -16.37 10.30 -13.24
CA ILE A 57 -16.11 9.33 -14.32
C ILE A 57 -14.63 8.94 -14.34
N PRO A 58 -13.65 9.87 -14.44
CA PRO A 58 -12.24 9.50 -14.42
C PRO A 58 -11.84 8.72 -13.16
N MET A 59 -12.30 9.15 -12.00
CA MET A 59 -11.98 8.50 -10.73
C MET A 59 -12.63 7.12 -10.63
N GLY A 60 -13.87 6.97 -11.05
CA GLY A 60 -14.55 5.68 -11.09
C GLY A 60 -13.87 4.68 -12.03
N LEU A 61 -13.35 5.15 -13.16
CA LEU A 61 -12.56 4.32 -14.07
C LEU A 61 -11.22 3.90 -13.44
N ALA A 62 -10.60 4.77 -12.65
CA ALA A 62 -9.31 4.52 -12.01
C ALA A 62 -9.43 3.60 -10.80
N ILE A 63 -10.38 3.84 -9.90
CA ILE A 63 -10.48 3.13 -8.61
C ILE A 63 -11.75 2.30 -8.42
N GLY A 64 -12.71 2.39 -9.32
CA GLY A 64 -13.99 1.68 -9.26
C GLY A 64 -15.18 2.58 -8.95
N PHE A 65 -16.38 2.27 -9.50
CA PHE A 65 -17.58 3.10 -9.32
C PHE A 65 -18.37 2.76 -8.06
N LYS A 66 -18.63 1.48 -7.79
CA LYS A 66 -19.48 1.03 -6.66
C LYS A 66 -18.66 0.72 -5.42
N LYS A 67 -17.45 0.22 -5.62
CA LYS A 67 -16.51 -0.17 -4.56
C LYS A 67 -15.09 -0.02 -5.08
N PRO A 68 -14.08 0.14 -4.21
CA PRO A 68 -12.69 0.13 -4.64
C PRO A 68 -12.36 -1.18 -5.36
N ARG A 69 -11.69 -1.10 -6.50
CA ARG A 69 -11.21 -2.29 -7.21
C ARG A 69 -10.18 -3.05 -6.38
N LYS A 70 -9.37 -2.30 -5.64
CA LYS A 70 -8.44 -2.86 -4.67
C LYS A 70 -9.01 -2.64 -3.29
N SER A 71 -9.35 -3.72 -2.64
CA SER A 71 -10.03 -3.69 -1.34
C SER A 71 -9.14 -3.25 -0.18
N ILE A 72 -7.83 -3.37 -0.31
CA ILE A 72 -6.87 -2.89 0.68
C ILE A 72 -6.33 -1.56 0.20
N LEU A 73 -6.57 -0.51 0.97
CA LEU A 73 -6.11 0.84 0.66
C LEU A 73 -4.72 1.10 1.26
N GLY A 74 -4.29 2.35 1.21
CA GLY A 74 -3.00 2.79 1.69
C GLY A 74 -1.95 2.84 0.59
N MET A 75 -1.14 3.87 0.62
CA MET A 75 -0.15 4.14 -0.43
C MET A 75 1.27 4.26 0.11
N VAL A 76 1.42 4.58 1.39
CA VAL A 76 2.71 4.84 2.03
C VAL A 76 3.06 3.69 2.95
N PHE A 77 4.30 3.28 2.96
CA PHE A 77 4.77 2.19 3.82
C PHE A 77 6.21 2.37 4.25
N ALA A 78 6.54 1.77 5.37
CA ALA A 78 7.90 1.52 5.81
C ALA A 78 7.96 0.12 6.42
N GLY A 79 9.01 -0.61 6.12
CA GLY A 79 9.12 -1.98 6.57
C GLY A 79 10.43 -2.62 6.14
N GLU A 80 10.41 -3.94 6.04
CA GLU A 80 11.58 -4.74 5.75
C GLU A 80 11.29 -5.69 4.60
N VAL A 81 12.26 -5.88 3.73
CA VAL A 81 12.14 -6.84 2.62
C VAL A 81 12.05 -8.25 3.19
N GLU A 82 10.92 -8.90 2.94
CA GLU A 82 10.66 -10.29 3.34
C GLU A 82 11.23 -11.28 2.32
N SER A 83 10.97 -11.00 1.04
CA SER A 83 11.44 -11.82 -0.08
C SER A 83 11.45 -10.99 -1.37
N VAL A 84 12.20 -11.46 -2.36
CA VAL A 84 12.31 -10.82 -3.66
C VAL A 84 12.09 -11.82 -4.77
N GLY A 85 11.57 -11.35 -5.90
CA GLY A 85 11.47 -12.14 -7.11
C GLY A 85 12.84 -12.41 -7.73
N ASN A 86 12.89 -13.37 -8.67
CA ASN A 86 14.15 -13.83 -9.27
C ASN A 86 14.90 -12.74 -10.03
N ASP A 87 14.19 -11.75 -10.56
CA ASP A 87 14.80 -10.67 -11.36
C ASP A 87 15.23 -9.46 -10.52
N ILE A 88 15.03 -9.50 -9.21
CA ILE A 88 15.40 -8.41 -8.30
C ILE A 88 16.85 -8.57 -7.85
N LYS A 89 17.67 -7.57 -8.15
CA LYS A 89 19.11 -7.54 -7.78
C LYS A 89 19.47 -6.42 -6.81
N SER A 90 18.66 -5.36 -6.75
CA SER A 90 18.93 -4.14 -5.96
C SER A 90 18.52 -4.24 -4.50
N PHE A 91 17.68 -5.19 -4.14
CA PHE A 91 17.19 -5.41 -2.78
C PHE A 91 17.35 -6.87 -2.39
N LYS A 92 17.46 -7.12 -1.09
CA LYS A 92 17.58 -8.47 -0.52
C LYS A 92 16.77 -8.56 0.77
N LYS A 93 16.46 -9.78 1.18
CA LYS A 93 15.79 -10.04 2.47
C LYS A 93 16.54 -9.37 3.62
N GLY A 94 15.80 -8.68 4.47
CA GLY A 94 16.35 -7.95 5.61
C GLY A 94 16.62 -6.47 5.36
N ASP A 95 16.59 -6.01 4.11
CA ASP A 95 16.77 -4.58 3.82
C ASP A 95 15.62 -3.78 4.41
N GLN A 96 15.94 -2.72 5.14
CA GLN A 96 14.96 -1.77 5.67
C GLN A 96 14.64 -0.73 4.61
N VAL A 97 13.35 -0.57 4.32
CA VAL A 97 12.89 0.23 3.19
C VAL A 97 11.66 1.06 3.55
N PHE A 98 11.43 2.10 2.77
CA PHE A 98 10.18 2.84 2.78
C PHE A 98 9.82 3.27 1.37
N GLY A 99 8.57 3.62 1.15
CA GLY A 99 8.16 4.00 -0.19
C GLY A 99 6.71 4.44 -0.30
N PHE A 100 6.34 4.67 -1.55
CA PHE A 100 5.04 5.16 -1.93
C PHE A 100 4.55 4.41 -3.18
N ASP A 101 3.39 3.77 -3.05
CA ASP A 101 2.76 3.08 -4.17
C ASP A 101 1.44 3.73 -4.52
N ARG A 102 1.51 4.71 -5.41
CA ARG A 102 0.40 5.62 -5.74
C ARG A 102 -0.87 4.91 -6.20
N PHE A 103 -0.76 3.92 -7.04
CA PHE A 103 -1.90 3.22 -7.62
C PHE A 103 -1.94 1.74 -7.28
N GLY A 104 -0.90 1.23 -6.65
CA GLY A 104 -0.84 -0.14 -6.19
C GLY A 104 -1.69 -0.38 -4.95
N PHE A 105 -1.82 0.63 -4.10
CA PHE A 105 -2.50 0.52 -2.80
C PHE A 105 -1.98 -0.66 -1.98
N GLY A 106 -2.72 -1.07 -0.97
CA GLY A 106 -2.43 -2.31 -0.26
C GLY A 106 -1.49 -2.19 0.94
N THR A 107 -1.16 -0.97 1.39
CA THR A 107 -0.25 -0.81 2.53
C THR A 107 -0.91 -1.01 3.89
N TYR A 108 -2.25 -1.07 3.97
CA TYR A 108 -2.97 -1.38 5.21
C TYR A 108 -3.03 -2.90 5.44
N ALA A 109 -1.87 -3.55 5.38
CA ALA A 109 -1.72 -4.98 5.54
C ALA A 109 -0.34 -5.29 6.13
N GLU A 110 -0.17 -6.49 6.66
CA GLU A 110 1.12 -6.92 7.20
C GLU A 110 2.18 -7.11 6.11
N TYR A 111 1.77 -7.48 4.91
CA TYR A 111 2.67 -7.72 3.77
C TYR A 111 2.12 -7.07 2.51
N LYS A 112 3.02 -6.56 1.68
CA LYS A 112 2.69 -5.99 0.39
C LYS A 112 3.77 -6.35 -0.63
N CYS A 113 3.36 -6.73 -1.83
CA CYS A 113 4.27 -6.86 -2.97
C CYS A 113 4.24 -5.58 -3.81
N ILE A 114 5.42 -5.08 -4.16
CA ILE A 114 5.59 -3.88 -4.97
C ILE A 114 6.49 -4.22 -6.18
N PRO A 115 6.18 -3.73 -7.39
CA PRO A 115 7.05 -3.94 -8.54
C PRO A 115 8.38 -3.21 -8.37
N LYS A 116 9.42 -3.72 -9.03
CA LYS A 116 10.77 -3.17 -8.93
C LYS A 116 10.88 -1.71 -9.38
N GLU A 117 9.97 -1.29 -10.26
CA GLU A 117 9.88 0.10 -10.75
C GLU A 117 9.17 1.03 -9.76
N GLY A 118 8.64 0.50 -8.66
CA GLY A 118 7.97 1.28 -7.63
C GLY A 118 8.92 2.23 -6.91
N LEU A 119 8.34 3.23 -6.25
CA LEU A 119 9.09 4.19 -5.45
C LEU A 119 9.49 3.55 -4.12
N LEU A 120 10.63 2.90 -4.10
CA LEU A 120 11.17 2.16 -2.97
C LEU A 120 12.59 2.59 -2.70
N VAL A 121 12.88 2.98 -1.47
CA VAL A 121 14.20 3.50 -1.04
C VAL A 121 14.64 2.80 0.24
N LYS A 122 15.93 2.54 0.34
CA LYS A 122 16.51 2.01 1.59
C LYS A 122 16.42 3.06 2.68
N LYS A 123 15.95 2.63 3.85
CA LYS A 123 15.78 3.48 5.03
C LYS A 123 17.13 3.63 5.74
N ALA A 124 17.44 4.84 6.18
CA ALA A 124 18.60 5.07 7.04
C ALA A 124 18.41 4.41 8.41
N ALA A 125 19.45 3.83 8.97
CA ALA A 125 19.39 3.11 10.24
C ALA A 125 18.92 3.97 11.42
N LYS A 126 19.20 5.28 11.39
CA LYS A 126 18.80 6.23 12.45
C LYS A 126 17.31 6.58 12.45
N VAL A 127 16.61 6.33 11.35
CA VAL A 127 15.22 6.72 11.15
C VAL A 127 14.33 5.54 11.55
N SER A 128 13.31 5.79 12.36
CA SER A 128 12.32 4.75 12.71
C SER A 128 11.43 4.44 11.50
N TYR A 129 10.70 3.33 11.54
CA TYR A 129 9.73 3.00 10.50
C TYR A 129 8.59 4.01 10.45
N GLU A 130 8.15 4.50 11.62
CA GLU A 130 7.09 5.51 11.72
C GLU A 130 7.54 6.83 11.09
N GLU A 131 8.76 7.26 11.37
CA GLU A 131 9.34 8.45 10.75
C GLU A 131 9.48 8.28 9.23
N ALA A 132 9.98 7.12 8.79
CA ALA A 132 10.13 6.82 7.37
C ALA A 132 8.78 6.80 6.63
N ALA A 133 7.73 6.26 7.25
CA ALA A 133 6.39 6.26 6.67
C ALA A 133 5.75 7.65 6.59
N ALA A 134 6.32 8.65 7.25
CA ALA A 134 5.85 10.03 7.19
C ALA A 134 6.56 10.88 6.13
N ILE A 135 7.61 10.37 5.50
CA ILE A 135 8.42 11.11 4.52
C ILE A 135 7.70 11.29 3.16
N PRO A 136 7.14 10.22 2.55
CA PRO A 136 6.49 10.31 1.23
C PRO A 136 5.28 11.21 1.16
#